data_db1e5465dbae3c99398190779210cc99
#
_entry.id   db1e5465dbae3c99398190779210cc99
#
_cell.length_a   1.000
_cell.length_b   1.000
_cell.length_c   1.000
_cell.angle_alpha   90.00
_cell.angle_beta   90.00
_cell.angle_gamma   90.00
#
_symmetry.space_group_name_H-M   'P 1'
#
loop_
_entity.id
_entity.type
_entity.pdbx_description
1 polymer ?
#
loop_
_entity_poly.entity_id
_entity_poly.type
_entity_poly.pdbx_seq_one_letter_code
_entity_poly.pdbx_strand_id
1 'polypeptide(L)'
;ARIVKMNTVITFGEGLLKAKCIEIKDEGIRVFEMMYDGIFYEILDQLGTMPLPPYIKEKLEDKNRYQTVYAKIEGSAAAPTAGLHFTEEINQKIKDKGIEILDVCLHVGLGTFRPVKEENVLDHHMHSEFYMISEEVADKLNKAKANGQRIIAVGTTSTRTLEANMKKYGKFTATSEN
;
A
#
# COMPACT_ATOMS: atom_id res chain seq x y z
N ALA A 1 -1.32 17.10 15.08
CA ALA A 1 -0.82 17.98 14.01
C ALA A 1 -0.71 19.47 14.41
N ARG A 2 -1.54 19.99 15.33
CA ARG A 2 -1.46 21.41 15.78
C ARG A 2 -0.18 21.76 16.54
N ILE A 3 0.53 20.78 17.09
CA ILE A 3 1.72 20.97 17.93
C ILE A 3 2.98 21.21 17.09
N VAL A 4 3.05 20.62 15.88
CA VAL A 4 4.23 20.71 15.01
C VAL A 4 4.15 21.96 14.14
N LYS A 5 5.02 22.92 14.41
CA LYS A 5 5.18 24.18 13.67
C LYS A 5 6.38 24.09 12.73
N MET A 6 6.53 25.08 11.84
CA MET A 6 7.75 25.26 11.04
C MET A 6 8.99 25.25 11.93
N ASN A 7 10.03 24.57 11.45
CA ASN A 7 11.31 24.39 12.15
C ASN A 7 11.25 23.57 13.46
N THR A 8 10.08 23.01 13.83
CA THR A 8 10.04 22.05 14.94
C THR A 8 10.88 20.83 14.60
N VAL A 9 11.77 20.44 15.50
CA VAL A 9 12.57 19.20 15.39
C VAL A 9 11.97 18.16 16.32
N ILE A 10 11.69 17.00 15.78
CA ILE A 10 11.23 15.81 16.50
C ILE A 10 12.40 14.83 16.54
N THR A 11 12.63 14.21 17.70
CA THR A 11 13.73 13.25 17.91
C THR A 11 13.15 11.88 18.18
N PHE A 12 13.72 10.86 17.54
CA PHE A 12 13.37 9.45 17.69
C PHE A 12 14.59 8.64 18.13
N GLY A 13 14.36 7.57 18.93
CA GLY A 13 15.39 6.62 19.32
C GLY A 13 16.60 7.27 19.98
N GLU A 14 16.38 8.11 21.01
CA GLU A 14 17.45 8.79 21.75
C GLU A 14 18.42 9.61 20.88
N GLY A 15 17.95 10.05 19.71
CA GLY A 15 18.72 10.91 18.80
C GLY A 15 19.21 10.24 17.52
N LEU A 16 18.96 8.94 17.34
CA LEU A 16 19.30 8.20 16.11
C LEU A 16 18.70 8.81 14.86
N LEU A 17 17.46 9.33 14.97
CA LEU A 17 16.78 10.01 13.87
C LEU A 17 16.19 11.31 14.39
N LYS A 18 16.38 12.38 13.65
CA LYS A 18 15.70 13.66 13.89
C LYS A 18 14.94 14.07 12.63
N ALA A 19 13.77 14.67 12.80
CA ALA A 19 12.93 15.16 11.72
C ALA A 19 12.61 16.64 11.95
N LYS A 20 13.08 17.53 11.06
CA LYS A 20 12.81 18.96 11.09
C LYS A 20 11.66 19.29 10.16
N CYS A 21 10.61 19.92 10.67
CA CYS A 21 9.49 20.37 9.85
C CYS A 21 9.91 21.55 8.95
N ILE A 22 9.95 21.29 7.63
CA ILE A 22 10.39 22.27 6.62
C ILE A 22 9.23 22.85 5.79
N GLU A 23 8.03 22.22 5.83
CA GLU A 23 6.86 22.71 5.12
C GLU A 23 5.58 22.28 5.83
N ILE A 24 4.58 23.15 5.78
CA ILE A 24 3.23 22.86 6.27
C ILE A 24 2.29 22.98 5.06
N LYS A 25 1.72 21.85 4.65
CA LYS A 25 0.73 21.77 3.58
C LYS A 25 -0.69 21.79 4.12
N ASP A 26 -1.63 21.94 3.21
CA ASP A 26 -3.04 21.84 3.50
C ASP A 26 -3.41 20.51 4.18
N GLU A 27 -4.59 20.45 4.77
CA GLU A 27 -5.11 19.26 5.48
C GLU A 27 -4.25 18.77 6.65
N GLY A 28 -3.33 19.58 7.14
CA GLY A 28 -2.48 19.23 8.28
C GLY A 28 -1.26 18.37 7.94
N ILE A 29 -0.94 18.23 6.66
CA ILE A 29 0.28 17.55 6.21
C ILE A 29 1.51 18.36 6.61
N ARG A 30 2.56 17.67 7.03
CA ARG A 30 3.87 18.25 7.36
C ARG A 30 4.93 17.53 6.54
N VAL A 31 5.83 18.30 5.96
CA VAL A 31 7.02 17.78 5.28
C VAL A 31 8.20 17.93 6.23
N PHE A 32 8.96 16.87 6.36
CA PHE A 32 10.11 16.82 7.24
C PHE A 32 11.40 16.55 6.45
N GLU A 33 12.43 17.27 6.79
CA GLU A 33 13.81 16.94 6.47
C GLU A 33 14.34 15.98 7.53
N MET A 34 14.82 14.81 7.08
CA MET A 34 15.36 13.79 7.98
C MET A 34 16.84 14.02 8.20
N MET A 35 17.28 14.01 9.46
CA MET A 35 18.66 14.17 9.87
C MET A 35 19.08 12.92 10.63
N TYR A 36 20.09 12.21 10.12
CA TYR A 36 20.56 10.93 10.63
C TYR A 36 21.99 10.67 10.17
N ASP A 37 22.68 9.74 10.82
CA ASP A 37 23.97 9.21 10.42
C ASP A 37 23.83 7.74 9.99
N GLY A 38 24.46 7.35 8.86
CA GLY A 38 24.43 5.98 8.35
C GLY A 38 23.34 5.73 7.31
N ILE A 39 22.78 4.52 7.28
CA ILE A 39 21.80 4.07 6.28
C ILE A 39 20.38 4.28 6.82
N PHE A 40 19.60 5.13 6.14
CA PHE A 40 18.26 5.52 6.58
C PHE A 40 17.31 4.33 6.83
N TYR A 41 17.32 3.35 5.93
CA TYR A 41 16.46 2.18 6.07
C TYR A 41 16.82 1.31 7.28
N GLU A 42 18.11 1.16 7.63
CA GLU A 42 18.53 0.44 8.83
C GLU A 42 18.05 1.13 10.11
N ILE A 43 18.08 2.46 10.13
CA ILE A 43 17.54 3.26 11.24
C ILE A 43 16.02 3.10 11.34
N LEU A 44 15.30 3.09 10.20
CA LEU A 44 13.86 2.86 10.18
C LEU A 44 13.50 1.46 10.67
N ASP A 45 14.26 0.43 10.30
CA ASP A 45 14.05 -0.95 10.78
C ASP A 45 14.23 -1.07 12.29
N GLN A 46 15.20 -0.33 12.84
CA GLN A 46 15.46 -0.29 14.27
C GLN A 46 14.37 0.46 15.05
N LEU A 47 13.90 1.59 14.53
CA LEU A 47 12.98 2.50 15.21
C LEU A 47 11.51 2.28 14.83
N GLY A 48 11.27 1.77 13.63
CA GLY A 48 9.95 1.66 13.04
C GLY A 48 9.10 0.57 13.69
N THR A 49 7.81 0.85 13.75
CA THR A 49 6.79 -0.13 14.08
C THR A 49 5.83 -0.26 12.90
N MET A 50 5.32 -1.48 12.66
CA MET A 50 4.33 -1.71 11.63
C MET A 50 3.08 -0.85 11.93
N PRO A 51 2.65 0.03 11.01
CA PRO A 51 1.42 0.79 11.20
C PRO A 51 0.22 -0.14 11.14
N LEU A 52 -0.55 -0.16 12.21
CA LEU A 52 -1.79 -0.94 12.28
C LEU A 52 -3.00 0.00 12.16
N PRO A 53 -4.12 -0.48 11.60
CA PRO A 53 -5.37 0.26 11.63
C PRO A 53 -5.78 0.62 13.07
N PRO A 54 -6.44 1.77 13.29
CA PRO A 54 -6.75 2.26 14.64
C PRO A 54 -7.64 1.34 15.50
N TYR A 55 -8.34 0.40 14.87
CA TYR A 55 -9.18 -0.57 15.57
C TYR A 55 -8.39 -1.75 16.14
N ILE A 56 -7.14 -1.98 15.70
CA ILE A 56 -6.24 -2.98 16.28
C ILE A 56 -5.47 -2.30 17.41
N LYS A 57 -5.78 -2.69 18.65
CA LYS A 57 -5.18 -2.12 19.86
C LYS A 57 -4.07 -2.98 20.44
N GLU A 58 -4.02 -4.25 20.07
CA GLU A 58 -3.01 -5.19 20.53
C GLU A 58 -1.65 -4.87 19.88
N LYS A 59 -0.61 -4.98 20.68
CA LYS A 59 0.77 -4.81 20.20
C LYS A 59 1.14 -6.00 19.33
N LEU A 60 1.62 -5.74 18.13
CA LEU A 60 2.08 -6.77 17.21
C LEU A 60 3.43 -7.32 17.71
N GLU A 61 3.48 -8.59 18.12
CA GLU A 61 4.70 -9.26 18.54
C GLU A 61 5.57 -9.63 17.34
N ASP A 62 4.96 -10.13 16.26
CA ASP A 62 5.61 -10.46 15.00
C ASP A 62 5.22 -9.44 13.92
N LYS A 63 6.21 -8.64 13.48
CA LYS A 63 6.01 -7.61 12.44
C LYS A 63 5.47 -8.20 11.12
N ASN A 64 5.83 -9.45 10.80
CA ASN A 64 5.41 -10.11 9.56
C ASN A 64 3.96 -10.58 9.59
N ARG A 65 3.35 -10.67 10.77
CA ARG A 65 1.96 -11.14 10.92
C ARG A 65 0.96 -10.22 10.21
N TYR A 66 1.24 -8.94 10.10
CA TYR A 66 0.39 -7.96 9.41
C TYR A 66 0.93 -7.61 8.02
N GLN A 67 1.43 -8.61 7.30
CA GLN A 67 1.85 -8.50 5.91
C GLN A 67 1.50 -9.79 5.16
N THR A 68 1.30 -9.69 3.85
CA THR A 68 1.01 -10.84 3.00
C THR A 68 2.30 -11.61 2.69
N VAL A 69 2.20 -12.94 2.53
CA VAL A 69 3.33 -13.82 2.16
C VAL A 69 3.89 -13.52 0.76
N TYR A 70 3.18 -12.76 -0.05
CA TYR A 70 3.59 -12.38 -1.41
C TYR A 70 4.02 -10.92 -1.54
N ALA A 71 4.14 -10.17 -0.45
CA ALA A 71 4.69 -8.80 -0.48
C ALA A 71 6.16 -8.82 -0.91
N LYS A 72 6.51 -8.04 -1.94
CA LYS A 72 7.85 -8.00 -2.54
C LYS A 72 8.44 -6.60 -2.62
N ILE A 73 7.59 -5.59 -2.78
CA ILE A 73 8.00 -4.21 -3.06
C ILE A 73 7.52 -3.33 -1.92
N GLU A 74 8.47 -2.69 -1.25
CA GLU A 74 8.18 -1.71 -0.21
C GLU A 74 7.65 -0.41 -0.80
N GLY A 75 6.89 0.38 -0.01
CA GLY A 75 6.39 1.69 -0.42
C GLY A 75 4.91 1.92 -0.14
N SER A 76 4.19 0.92 0.37
CA SER A 76 2.79 1.05 0.77
C SER A 76 2.65 1.36 2.26
N ALA A 77 1.76 2.29 2.62
CA ALA A 77 1.44 2.59 4.01
C ALA A 77 0.48 1.58 4.66
N ALA A 78 -0.16 0.71 3.88
CA ALA A 78 -1.11 -0.28 4.36
C ALA A 78 -0.96 -1.63 3.66
N ALA A 79 -1.14 -2.72 4.42
CA ALA A 79 -1.19 -4.07 3.86
C ALA A 79 -2.57 -4.38 3.24
N PRO A 80 -2.65 -5.19 2.17
CA PRO A 80 -3.91 -5.65 1.59
C PRO A 80 -4.51 -6.73 2.49
N THR A 81 -5.35 -6.34 3.44
CA THR A 81 -5.83 -7.21 4.53
C THR A 81 -6.56 -8.48 4.07
N ALA A 82 -7.26 -8.44 2.94
CA ALA A 82 -7.86 -9.65 2.36
C ALA A 82 -6.80 -10.71 1.98
N GLY A 83 -5.57 -10.27 1.67
CA GLY A 83 -4.44 -11.14 1.35
C GLY A 83 -3.84 -11.84 2.56
N LEU A 84 -4.08 -11.36 3.78
CA LEU A 84 -3.56 -11.97 5.01
C LEU A 84 -4.11 -13.37 5.27
N HIS A 85 -5.22 -13.74 4.65
CA HIS A 85 -5.80 -15.09 4.72
C HIS A 85 -5.07 -16.10 3.84
N PHE A 86 -4.21 -15.65 2.91
CA PHE A 86 -3.46 -16.50 2.02
C PHE A 86 -2.11 -16.85 2.64
N THR A 87 -1.88 -18.14 2.80
CA THR A 87 -0.60 -18.71 3.22
C THR A 87 0.10 -19.32 2.00
N GLU A 88 1.40 -19.62 2.11
CA GLU A 88 2.12 -20.32 1.05
C GLU A 88 1.49 -21.68 0.74
N GLU A 89 1.00 -22.39 1.78
CA GLU A 89 0.29 -23.66 1.62
C GLU A 89 -1.01 -23.51 0.83
N ILE A 90 -1.81 -22.50 1.12
CA ILE A 90 -3.05 -22.19 0.37
C ILE A 90 -2.72 -21.82 -1.07
N ASN A 91 -1.71 -20.99 -1.29
CA ASN A 91 -1.26 -20.60 -2.62
C ASN A 91 -0.80 -21.82 -3.42
N GLN A 92 -0.09 -22.77 -2.79
CA GLN A 92 0.31 -24.00 -3.46
C GLN A 92 -0.91 -24.86 -3.82
N LYS A 93 -1.87 -25.04 -2.91
CA LYS A 93 -3.12 -25.78 -3.20
C LYS A 93 -3.94 -25.17 -4.34
N ILE A 94 -3.92 -23.83 -4.49
CA ILE A 94 -4.56 -23.13 -5.59
C ILE A 94 -3.87 -23.47 -6.91
N LYS A 95 -2.53 -23.42 -6.94
CA LYS A 95 -1.73 -23.78 -8.11
C LYS A 95 -1.90 -25.26 -8.50
N ASP A 96 -1.96 -26.16 -7.54
CA ASP A 96 -2.16 -27.61 -7.76
C ASP A 96 -3.53 -27.90 -8.40
N LYS A 97 -4.51 -27.01 -8.24
CA LYS A 97 -5.80 -27.06 -8.94
C LYS A 97 -5.77 -26.47 -10.35
N GLY A 98 -4.61 -26.07 -10.85
CA GLY A 98 -4.46 -25.46 -12.18
C GLY A 98 -4.95 -24.00 -12.23
N ILE A 99 -5.11 -23.33 -11.08
CA ILE A 99 -5.48 -21.92 -11.01
C ILE A 99 -4.21 -21.09 -10.97
N GLU A 100 -4.10 -20.14 -11.88
CA GLU A 100 -2.97 -19.24 -11.96
C GLU A 100 -3.15 -18.07 -10.97
N ILE A 101 -2.08 -17.74 -10.25
CA ILE A 101 -2.02 -16.59 -9.34
C ILE A 101 -1.16 -15.53 -10.01
N LEU A 102 -1.73 -14.34 -10.17
CA LEU A 102 -1.07 -13.17 -10.77
C LEU A 102 -0.99 -12.05 -9.75
N ASP A 103 0.17 -11.41 -9.67
CA ASP A 103 0.43 -10.32 -8.73
C ASP A 103 0.30 -8.96 -9.42
N VAL A 104 -0.40 -8.04 -8.77
CA VAL A 104 -0.40 -6.60 -9.09
C VAL A 104 0.13 -5.82 -7.90
N CYS A 105 0.76 -4.68 -8.13
CA CYS A 105 1.26 -3.82 -7.07
C CYS A 105 0.44 -2.54 -6.99
N LEU A 106 0.07 -2.14 -5.78
CA LEU A 106 -0.52 -0.84 -5.47
C LEU A 106 0.17 -0.27 -4.22
N HIS A 107 0.71 0.93 -4.32
CA HIS A 107 1.23 1.66 -3.18
C HIS A 107 0.11 2.47 -2.53
N VAL A 108 -0.49 1.90 -1.51
CA VAL A 108 -1.58 2.55 -0.76
C VAL A 108 -1.01 3.70 0.05
N GLY A 109 -1.53 4.91 -0.20
CA GLY A 109 -1.10 6.11 0.48
C GLY A 109 -1.72 6.29 1.88
N LEU A 110 -1.21 7.27 2.62
CA LEU A 110 -1.70 7.63 3.97
C LEU A 110 -3.18 8.04 4.00
N GLY A 111 -3.74 8.44 2.85
CA GLY A 111 -5.16 8.79 2.71
C GLY A 111 -6.12 7.70 3.15
N THR A 112 -5.73 6.43 3.00
CA THR A 112 -6.54 5.26 3.40
C THR A 112 -6.90 5.24 4.89
N PHE A 113 -6.07 5.84 5.75
CA PHE A 113 -6.33 5.90 7.19
C PHE A 113 -7.13 7.14 7.61
N ARG A 114 -7.49 8.02 6.67
CA ARG A 114 -8.28 9.21 6.96
C ARG A 114 -9.76 8.86 6.95
N PRO A 115 -10.53 9.27 7.98
CA PRO A 115 -11.97 9.14 7.94
C PRO A 115 -12.56 10.04 6.85
N VAL A 116 -13.54 9.52 6.13
CA VAL A 116 -14.36 10.32 5.20
C VAL A 116 -15.10 11.37 6.03
N LYS A 117 -14.99 12.65 5.65
CA LYS A 117 -15.60 13.79 6.37
C LYS A 117 -16.76 14.39 5.61
N GLU A 118 -16.85 14.09 4.32
CA GLU A 118 -17.88 14.58 3.43
C GLU A 118 -19.19 13.87 3.73
N GLU A 119 -20.29 14.64 3.84
CA GLU A 119 -21.64 14.07 4.02
C GLU A 119 -22.13 13.37 2.76
N ASN A 120 -21.71 13.85 1.59
CA ASN A 120 -22.03 13.23 0.31
C ASN A 120 -20.82 12.48 -0.24
N VAL A 121 -20.98 11.18 -0.48
CA VAL A 121 -19.92 10.29 -1.00
C VAL A 121 -19.37 10.77 -2.35
N LEU A 122 -20.19 11.46 -3.16
CA LEU A 122 -19.77 11.97 -4.48
C LEU A 122 -18.78 13.14 -4.36
N ASP A 123 -18.76 13.83 -3.24
CA ASP A 123 -17.85 14.95 -2.99
C ASP A 123 -16.50 14.50 -2.41
N HIS A 124 -16.39 13.19 -2.09
CA HIS A 124 -15.15 12.62 -1.56
C HIS A 124 -14.08 12.51 -2.65
N HIS A 125 -13.00 13.27 -2.49
CA HIS A 125 -11.84 13.23 -3.37
C HIS A 125 -11.00 11.97 -3.10
N MET A 126 -11.10 10.99 -4.02
CA MET A 126 -10.23 9.80 -3.97
C MET A 126 -8.80 10.19 -4.32
N HIS A 127 -7.87 9.88 -3.42
CA HIS A 127 -6.44 10.08 -3.69
C HIS A 127 -5.96 9.19 -4.83
N SER A 128 -5.08 9.76 -5.66
CA SER A 128 -4.32 8.98 -6.65
C SER A 128 -3.28 8.11 -5.92
N GLU A 129 -3.13 6.88 -6.36
CA GLU A 129 -2.18 5.92 -5.78
C GLU A 129 -1.40 5.26 -6.91
N PHE A 130 -0.09 5.12 -6.69
CA PHE A 130 0.80 4.50 -7.66
C PHE A 130 0.53 3.00 -7.76
N TYR A 131 0.37 2.49 -8.98
CA TYR A 131 0.18 1.06 -9.23
C TYR A 131 1.01 0.55 -10.39
N MET A 132 1.29 -0.76 -10.38
CA MET A 132 2.02 -1.44 -11.44
C MET A 132 1.32 -2.74 -11.85
N ILE A 133 1.26 -2.95 -13.16
CA ILE A 133 0.89 -4.21 -13.81
C ILE A 133 1.99 -4.53 -14.80
N SER A 134 2.63 -5.69 -14.67
CA SER A 134 3.65 -6.12 -15.63
C SER A 134 3.03 -6.54 -16.97
N GLU A 135 3.85 -6.55 -18.03
CA GLU A 135 3.44 -7.00 -19.36
C GLU A 135 2.92 -8.44 -19.34
N GLU A 136 3.64 -9.34 -18.65
CA GLU A 136 3.22 -10.73 -18.48
C GLU A 136 1.83 -10.85 -17.84
N VAL A 137 1.59 -10.10 -16.76
CA VAL A 137 0.31 -10.11 -16.05
C VAL A 137 -0.81 -9.55 -16.92
N ALA A 138 -0.57 -8.42 -17.62
CA ALA A 138 -1.54 -7.83 -18.52
C ALA A 138 -1.95 -8.79 -19.65
N ASP A 139 -0.98 -9.46 -20.28
CA ASP A 139 -1.21 -10.43 -21.34
C ASP A 139 -2.02 -11.63 -20.86
N LYS A 140 -1.68 -12.19 -19.70
CA LYS A 140 -2.41 -13.32 -19.10
C LYS A 140 -3.86 -12.94 -18.77
N LEU A 141 -4.08 -11.78 -18.20
CA LEU A 141 -5.42 -11.27 -17.89
C LEU A 141 -6.26 -11.06 -19.16
N ASN A 142 -5.66 -10.49 -20.22
CA ASN A 142 -6.35 -10.32 -21.50
C ASN A 142 -6.70 -11.67 -22.15
N LYS A 143 -5.77 -12.64 -22.14
CA LYS A 143 -6.04 -14.01 -22.63
C LYS A 143 -7.15 -14.69 -21.84
N ALA A 144 -7.11 -14.58 -20.51
CA ALA A 144 -8.16 -15.16 -19.66
C ALA A 144 -9.54 -14.56 -20.00
N LYS A 145 -9.61 -13.24 -20.17
CA LYS A 145 -10.84 -12.54 -20.54
C LYS A 145 -11.34 -12.97 -21.94
N ALA A 146 -10.46 -13.04 -22.92
CA ALA A 146 -10.81 -13.45 -24.28
C ALA A 146 -11.32 -14.90 -24.35
N ASN A 147 -10.79 -15.78 -23.49
CA ASN A 147 -11.19 -17.18 -23.38
C ASN A 147 -12.41 -17.41 -22.48
N GLY A 148 -13.04 -16.38 -21.97
CA GLY A 148 -14.18 -16.48 -21.05
C GLY A 148 -13.82 -17.11 -19.69
N GLN A 149 -12.55 -17.12 -19.32
CA GLN A 149 -12.09 -17.63 -18.02
C GLN A 149 -12.45 -16.63 -16.90
N ARG A 150 -12.67 -17.16 -15.70
CA ARG A 150 -12.95 -16.34 -14.53
C ARG A 150 -11.69 -15.64 -14.04
N ILE A 151 -11.77 -14.33 -13.83
CA ILE A 151 -10.77 -13.52 -13.16
C ILE A 151 -11.30 -13.19 -11.76
N ILE A 152 -10.56 -13.54 -10.73
CA ILE A 152 -10.93 -13.32 -9.33
C ILE A 152 -9.94 -12.33 -8.71
N ALA A 153 -10.41 -11.14 -8.42
CA ALA A 153 -9.62 -10.14 -7.70
C ALA A 153 -9.75 -10.37 -6.19
N VAL A 154 -8.63 -10.46 -5.49
CA VAL A 154 -8.60 -10.62 -4.04
C VAL A 154 -8.37 -9.29 -3.38
N GLY A 155 -9.40 -8.79 -2.70
CA GLY A 155 -9.39 -7.52 -1.98
C GLY A 155 -9.64 -6.29 -2.85
N THR A 156 -9.97 -5.20 -2.17
CA THR A 156 -10.26 -3.90 -2.81
C THR A 156 -9.04 -3.32 -3.54
N THR A 157 -7.83 -3.59 -3.05
CA THR A 157 -6.56 -3.19 -3.67
C THR A 157 -6.46 -3.73 -5.10
N SER A 158 -6.59 -5.05 -5.28
CA SER A 158 -6.53 -5.70 -6.59
C SER A 158 -7.68 -5.24 -7.50
N THR A 159 -8.90 -5.18 -6.97
CA THR A 159 -10.07 -4.71 -7.72
C THR A 159 -9.86 -3.29 -8.24
N ARG A 160 -9.44 -2.36 -7.38
CA ARG A 160 -9.19 -0.96 -7.74
C ARG A 160 -8.14 -0.83 -8.84
N THR A 161 -7.04 -1.57 -8.73
CA THR A 161 -5.96 -1.58 -9.73
C THR A 161 -6.46 -2.04 -11.09
N LEU A 162 -7.16 -3.18 -11.13
CA LEU A 162 -7.67 -3.74 -12.38
C LEU A 162 -8.76 -2.88 -13.02
N GLU A 163 -9.69 -2.36 -12.24
CA GLU A 163 -10.76 -1.47 -12.72
C GLU A 163 -10.20 -0.13 -13.24
N ALA A 164 -9.24 0.48 -12.54
CA ALA A 164 -8.60 1.71 -12.98
C ALA A 164 -7.88 1.51 -14.32
N ASN A 165 -7.11 0.42 -14.45
CA ASN A 165 -6.41 0.08 -15.68
C ASN A 165 -7.38 -0.17 -16.85
N MET A 166 -8.42 -0.98 -16.63
CA MET A 166 -9.45 -1.24 -17.63
C MET A 166 -10.22 0.03 -18.04
N LYS A 167 -10.55 0.89 -17.08
CA LYS A 167 -11.25 2.15 -17.37
C LYS A 167 -10.41 3.09 -18.24
N LYS A 168 -9.09 3.12 -17.99
CA LYS A 168 -8.16 4.01 -18.71
C LYS A 168 -7.83 3.51 -20.10
N TYR A 169 -7.59 2.22 -20.26
CA TYR A 169 -7.02 1.65 -21.49
C TYR A 169 -8.00 0.77 -22.31
N GLY A 170 -9.16 0.42 -21.78
CA GLY A 170 -10.13 -0.48 -22.42
C GLY A 170 -9.73 -1.95 -22.43
N LYS A 171 -8.49 -2.26 -22.07
CA LYS A 171 -7.92 -3.61 -21.90
C LYS A 171 -6.87 -3.57 -20.81
N PHE A 172 -6.48 -4.72 -20.26
CA PHE A 172 -5.35 -4.77 -19.33
C PHE A 172 -4.07 -4.38 -20.06
N THR A 173 -3.36 -3.40 -19.52
CA THR A 173 -2.17 -2.81 -20.13
C THR A 173 -1.06 -2.74 -19.08
N ALA A 174 0.15 -3.12 -19.50
CA ALA A 174 1.34 -2.94 -18.67
C ALA A 174 1.50 -1.46 -18.31
N THR A 175 1.68 -1.18 -17.03
CA THR A 175 1.74 0.20 -16.56
C THR A 175 2.48 0.32 -15.24
N SER A 176 3.04 1.51 -14.99
CA SER A 176 3.70 1.92 -13.76
C SER A 176 3.42 3.41 -13.57
N GLU A 177 2.31 3.74 -12.88
CA GLU A 177 1.78 5.11 -12.84
C GLU A 177 0.87 5.37 -11.62
N ASN A 178 0.49 6.66 -11.43
CA ASN A 178 -0.53 7.10 -10.46
C ASN A 178 -1.93 7.23 -11.10
#